data_3f9731aecda9a1277e0f0418a5b5c9d0
#
_entry.id   3f9731aecda9a1277e0f0418a5b5c9d0
#
_cell.length_a   1.000
_cell.length_b   1.000
_cell.length_c   1.000
_cell.angle_alpha   90.00
_cell.angle_beta   90.00
_cell.angle_gamma   90.00
#
_symmetry.space_group_name_H-M   'P 1'
#
loop_
_entity.id
_entity.type
_entity.pdbx_description
1 polymer ?
#
loop_
_entity_poly.entity_id
_entity_poly.type
_entity_poly.pdbx_seq_one_letter_code
_entity_poly.pdbx_strand_id
1 'polypeptide(L)'
;MTTFKHITLASGLLFALGAMASSHREAPLISNDPLADNTDLYVFRSPDAPNRITIVANYVPLQLPQGGPNYYSFGENIRYEIHVDNNAATPGDDIVYRFTFHKVNQDGSTFFNIRLGQQNLKTTYTLERSIDGGATFQTVITNGIVPPPNIGGRSIMGGAGLGASSYGALQAGAVTMSSTGEKVFCGPVDDPFFVDLGGIFDLGDAPRQMGMPKDGVACKNVSTIVIQVPIPTLQKNHLNVGSATSILDPDFVIGVWASASRQTMRTLGMDGTASYSGDWVQVSRLGMPLTNEAVIPIGYKDRWNSETPYQDLGNLADYGNFFYNPELALYMDDDLFGGAVPAFAPLRIQRNSLQGFDFGNGHDGLYGLKGTPAVAGTALDDAIFGTLLLPAAGSPRSVDLWPIFHTGVPNLAPYQLATGKNGDPLAAGKPFINNFLPNGGDMLRLNMAVPITPRNSPAFSSDGIIAACVAGLTDPMYNATASLQFIPNMDGFPNGRRLEDDVTRIELQAVSGVALAAIGLWYDDYTAGGPNPVTQDLLDVLTYNTGM
;
A
#
# COMPACT_ATOMS: atom_id res chain seq x y z
N MET A 1 -70.16 23.97 3.95
CA MET A 1 -69.09 24.38 2.99
C MET A 1 -67.80 24.41 3.76
N THR A 2 -67.06 23.33 3.70
CA THR A 2 -65.80 23.09 4.41
C THR A 2 -64.69 22.99 3.36
N THR A 3 -63.80 23.95 3.36
CA THR A 3 -62.66 24.03 2.46
C THR A 3 -61.50 23.17 2.98
N PHE A 4 -61.16 22.13 2.25
CA PHE A 4 -59.93 21.33 2.48
C PHE A 4 -58.71 22.11 2.02
N LYS A 5 -57.77 22.40 2.91
CA LYS A 5 -56.43 22.88 2.57
C LYS A 5 -55.55 21.71 2.26
N HIS A 6 -55.04 21.65 1.06
CA HIS A 6 -53.98 20.73 0.68
C HIS A 6 -52.67 21.13 1.35
N ILE A 7 -52.15 20.29 2.21
CA ILE A 7 -50.77 20.42 2.72
C ILE A 7 -49.89 19.61 1.75
N THR A 8 -49.12 20.34 0.96
CA THR A 8 -48.06 19.72 0.12
C THR A 8 -46.89 19.39 1.03
N LEU A 9 -46.69 18.09 1.26
CA LEU A 9 -45.54 17.57 1.98
C LEU A 9 -44.34 17.63 1.03
N ALA A 10 -43.47 18.61 1.19
CA ALA A 10 -42.18 18.65 0.53
C ALA A 10 -41.30 17.60 1.19
N SER A 11 -41.17 16.43 0.55
CA SER A 11 -40.19 15.40 0.92
C SER A 11 -38.80 15.94 0.62
N GLY A 12 -38.17 16.55 1.61
CA GLY A 12 -36.75 16.82 1.58
C GLY A 12 -36.02 15.46 1.61
N LEU A 13 -35.47 15.04 0.48
CA LEU A 13 -34.50 13.98 0.43
C LEU A 13 -33.27 14.46 1.22
N LEU A 14 -33.16 14.02 2.46
CA LEU A 14 -31.87 14.01 3.15
C LEU A 14 -31.00 12.97 2.42
N PHE A 15 -30.09 13.42 1.59
CA PHE A 15 -28.98 12.59 1.21
C PHE A 15 -28.15 12.34 2.47
N ALA A 16 -28.36 11.19 3.09
CA ALA A 16 -27.38 10.64 4.01
C ALA A 16 -26.13 10.37 3.16
N LEU A 17 -25.14 11.23 3.29
CA LEU A 17 -23.79 10.96 2.82
C LEU A 17 -23.28 9.77 3.65
N GLY A 18 -23.49 8.57 3.14
CA GLY A 18 -22.83 7.39 3.64
C GLY A 18 -21.33 7.58 3.40
N ALA A 19 -20.59 7.89 4.45
CA ALA A 19 -19.14 7.84 4.42
C ALA A 19 -18.75 6.37 4.35
N MET A 20 -18.31 5.92 3.17
CA MET A 20 -17.78 4.57 2.93
C MET A 20 -16.31 4.70 2.66
N ALA A 21 -15.51 3.80 3.21
CA ALA A 21 -14.08 3.93 3.27
C ALA A 21 -13.39 2.64 2.81
N SER A 22 -12.26 2.70 2.12
CA SER A 22 -11.40 1.56 1.81
C SER A 22 -10.19 1.54 2.72
N SER A 23 -9.54 0.38 2.88
CA SER A 23 -8.55 0.05 3.90
C SER A 23 -8.99 0.43 5.31
N HIS A 24 -10.00 1.13 5.35
CA HIS A 24 -10.62 1.76 6.46
C HIS A 24 -11.79 0.87 6.84
N ARG A 25 -11.58 -0.07 7.77
CA ARG A 25 -12.59 -1.02 8.26
C ARG A 25 -12.91 -2.14 7.24
N GLU A 26 -11.95 -2.56 6.46
CA GLU A 26 -12.11 -3.54 5.37
C GLU A 26 -12.50 -4.94 5.83
N ALA A 27 -12.13 -5.33 7.06
CA ALA A 27 -12.40 -6.66 7.62
C ALA A 27 -13.52 -6.62 8.66
N PRO A 28 -14.35 -7.67 8.79
CA PRO A 28 -15.48 -7.70 9.72
C PRO A 28 -15.11 -7.45 11.19
N LEU A 29 -14.03 -8.05 11.69
CA LEU A 29 -13.58 -7.82 13.08
C LEU A 29 -13.00 -6.43 13.25
N ILE A 30 -12.16 -5.98 12.32
CA ILE A 30 -11.50 -4.66 12.42
C ILE A 30 -12.50 -3.51 12.28
N SER A 31 -13.60 -3.70 11.55
CA SER A 31 -14.66 -2.70 11.43
C SER A 31 -15.31 -2.36 12.79
N ASN A 32 -15.22 -3.28 13.74
CA ASN A 32 -15.69 -3.10 15.12
C ASN A 32 -14.58 -2.64 16.08
N ASP A 33 -13.35 -2.53 15.60
CA ASP A 33 -12.18 -2.10 16.39
C ASP A 33 -11.33 -1.04 15.67
N PRO A 34 -11.91 0.13 15.38
CA PRO A 34 -11.24 1.15 14.58
C PRO A 34 -9.95 1.70 15.21
N LEU A 35 -9.69 1.46 16.50
CA LEU A 35 -8.43 1.88 17.13
C LEU A 35 -7.25 1.00 16.72
N ALA A 36 -7.49 -0.24 16.30
CA ALA A 36 -6.46 -1.17 15.83
C ALA A 36 -6.38 -1.23 14.29
N ASP A 37 -7.24 -0.52 13.59
CA ASP A 37 -7.37 -0.53 12.14
C ASP A 37 -6.15 0.14 11.50
N ASN A 38 -5.33 -0.65 10.79
CA ASN A 38 -4.19 -0.20 10.02
C ASN A 38 -4.63 0.04 8.58
N THR A 39 -4.62 1.29 8.15
CA THR A 39 -5.30 1.71 6.92
C THR A 39 -4.40 1.91 5.73
N ASP A 40 -3.19 2.41 5.96
CA ASP A 40 -2.22 2.69 4.90
C ASP A 40 -0.78 2.50 5.37
N LEU A 41 0.05 2.05 4.45
CA LEU A 41 1.49 1.99 4.60
C LEU A 41 2.15 2.68 3.40
N TYR A 42 3.12 3.56 3.69
CA TYR A 42 3.96 4.21 2.69
C TYR A 42 5.42 3.99 3.05
N VAL A 43 6.23 3.70 2.06
CA VAL A 43 7.68 3.48 2.22
C VAL A 43 8.38 4.08 1.02
N PHE A 44 9.21 5.09 1.25
CA PHE A 44 9.92 5.78 0.18
C PHE A 44 11.23 6.39 0.66
N ARG A 45 12.14 6.57 -0.25
CA ARG A 45 13.38 7.30 0.03
C ARG A 45 13.06 8.78 0.24
N SER A 46 13.53 9.34 1.35
CA SER A 46 13.13 10.67 1.83
C SER A 46 13.59 11.79 0.90
N PRO A 47 12.69 12.62 0.35
CA PRO A 47 13.09 13.71 -0.55
C PRO A 47 13.94 14.80 0.13
N ASP A 48 13.69 15.05 1.43
CA ASP A 48 14.42 16.03 2.24
C ASP A 48 15.77 15.48 2.78
N ALA A 49 15.92 14.16 2.82
CA ALA A 49 17.08 13.47 3.35
C ALA A 49 17.36 12.17 2.56
N PRO A 50 18.00 12.24 1.36
CA PRO A 50 18.14 11.09 0.44
C PRO A 50 18.95 9.89 0.99
N ASN A 51 19.58 10.01 2.13
CA ASN A 51 20.24 8.92 2.86
C ASN A 51 19.35 8.28 3.93
N ARG A 52 18.05 8.58 3.91
CA ARG A 52 17.04 8.05 4.83
C ARG A 52 15.84 7.51 4.07
N ILE A 53 15.15 6.58 4.70
CA ILE A 53 13.85 6.06 4.28
C ILE A 53 12.78 6.61 5.21
N THR A 54 11.69 7.10 4.65
CA THR A 54 10.48 7.47 5.40
C THR A 54 9.49 6.32 5.30
N ILE A 55 9.01 5.87 6.45
CA ILE A 55 7.94 4.90 6.60
C ILE A 55 6.78 5.61 7.28
N VAL A 56 5.59 5.51 6.72
CA VAL A 56 4.35 6.08 7.26
C VAL A 56 3.35 4.94 7.42
N ALA A 57 2.88 4.72 8.65
CA ALA A 57 1.83 3.75 8.94
C ALA A 57 0.63 4.48 9.55
N ASN A 58 -0.52 4.37 8.90
CA ASN A 58 -1.75 5.03 9.29
C ASN A 58 -2.67 4.08 10.05
N TYR A 59 -3.30 4.62 11.09
CA TYR A 59 -4.22 3.89 11.96
C TYR A 59 -5.39 4.81 12.34
N VAL A 60 -6.46 4.23 12.86
CA VAL A 60 -7.62 4.98 13.37
C VAL A 60 -8.23 5.89 12.30
N PRO A 61 -8.90 5.31 11.30
CA PRO A 61 -9.37 6.03 10.12
C PRO A 61 -10.58 6.94 10.36
N LEU A 62 -10.93 7.72 9.31
CA LEU A 62 -12.19 8.43 9.15
C LEU A 62 -12.52 9.41 10.28
N GLN A 63 -11.51 10.06 10.81
CA GLN A 63 -11.66 11.01 11.90
C GLN A 63 -12.32 12.30 11.38
N LEU A 64 -13.41 12.71 12.04
CA LEU A 64 -14.16 13.90 11.72
C LEU A 64 -14.21 14.85 12.94
N PRO A 65 -14.36 16.18 12.74
CA PRO A 65 -14.37 17.16 13.84
C PRO A 65 -15.46 16.95 14.88
N GLN A 66 -16.56 16.30 14.53
CA GLN A 66 -17.69 16.02 15.41
C GLN A 66 -17.52 14.81 16.33
N GLY A 67 -16.33 14.22 16.41
CA GLY A 67 -16.08 13.03 17.26
C GLY A 67 -16.07 13.30 18.77
N GLY A 68 -16.07 14.56 19.21
CA GLY A 68 -15.95 14.95 20.60
C GLY A 68 -17.11 14.53 21.51
N PRO A 69 -16.95 14.61 22.86
CA PRO A 69 -15.78 15.09 23.59
C PRO A 69 -14.60 14.10 23.61
N ASN A 70 -14.83 12.82 23.29
CA ASN A 70 -13.81 11.78 23.25
C ASN A 70 -13.31 11.61 21.81
N TYR A 71 -12.48 12.55 21.40
CA TYR A 71 -11.91 12.54 20.07
C TYR A 71 -11.03 11.33 19.78
N TYR A 72 -10.83 11.04 18.51
CA TYR A 72 -9.98 9.94 18.06
C TYR A 72 -8.55 10.08 18.55
N SER A 73 -7.94 8.98 18.98
CA SER A 73 -6.56 8.92 19.46
C SER A 73 -6.09 7.47 19.48
N PHE A 74 -4.79 7.24 19.36
CA PHE A 74 -4.22 5.89 19.48
C PHE A 74 -4.70 5.15 20.75
N GLY A 75 -4.89 3.84 20.64
CA GLY A 75 -5.32 3.00 21.77
C GLY A 75 -4.19 2.70 22.76
N GLU A 76 -4.48 2.67 24.08
CA GLU A 76 -3.48 2.34 25.11
C GLU A 76 -3.20 0.82 25.20
N ASN A 77 -4.18 -0.02 24.84
CA ASN A 77 -4.07 -1.48 24.92
C ASN A 77 -3.92 -2.08 23.53
N ILE A 78 -3.07 -1.48 22.73
CA ILE A 78 -2.71 -1.92 21.39
C ILE A 78 -1.21 -1.78 21.25
N ARG A 79 -0.57 -2.75 20.62
CA ARG A 79 0.77 -2.61 20.04
C ARG A 79 0.60 -2.27 18.57
N TYR A 80 1.22 -1.17 18.16
CA TYR A 80 1.34 -0.79 16.77
C TYR A 80 2.77 -1.07 16.35
N GLU A 81 2.95 -1.87 15.30
CA GLU A 81 4.28 -2.32 14.94
C GLU A 81 4.55 -2.07 13.45
N ILE A 82 5.78 -1.67 13.15
CA ILE A 82 6.33 -1.58 11.80
C ILE A 82 7.45 -2.61 11.72
N HIS A 83 7.36 -3.49 10.76
CA HIS A 83 8.22 -4.63 10.54
C HIS A 83 9.06 -4.44 9.29
N VAL A 84 10.33 -4.82 9.33
CA VAL A 84 11.24 -4.73 8.19
C VAL A 84 11.98 -6.05 8.01
N ASP A 85 11.85 -6.63 6.83
CA ASP A 85 12.69 -7.71 6.31
C ASP A 85 13.74 -7.09 5.38
N ASN A 86 15.01 -7.35 5.63
CA ASN A 86 16.11 -6.84 4.81
C ASN A 86 17.06 -7.92 4.30
N ASN A 87 16.73 -9.19 4.54
CA ASN A 87 17.62 -10.31 4.23
C ASN A 87 16.88 -11.52 3.68
N ALA A 88 16.89 -11.69 2.38
CA ALA A 88 16.29 -12.84 1.69
C ALA A 88 16.83 -14.22 2.13
N ALA A 89 17.92 -14.30 2.88
CA ALA A 89 18.48 -15.56 3.35
C ALA A 89 17.88 -16.03 4.68
N THR A 90 17.20 -15.15 5.42
CA THR A 90 16.59 -15.45 6.72
C THR A 90 15.09 -15.16 6.65
N PRO A 91 14.20 -16.16 6.79
CA PRO A 91 12.78 -15.90 6.87
C PRO A 91 12.43 -15.16 8.17
N GLY A 92 11.61 -14.13 8.07
CA GLY A 92 11.11 -13.37 9.21
C GLY A 92 11.57 -11.91 9.20
N ASP A 93 11.03 -11.14 10.15
CA ASP A 93 11.47 -9.77 10.34
C ASP A 93 12.90 -9.70 10.86
N ASP A 94 13.70 -8.76 10.35
CA ASP A 94 15.02 -8.45 10.90
C ASP A 94 14.94 -7.30 11.90
N ILE A 95 14.08 -6.30 11.63
CA ILE A 95 13.90 -5.12 12.47
C ILE A 95 12.42 -4.93 12.77
N VAL A 96 12.10 -4.66 14.05
CA VAL A 96 10.74 -4.33 14.46
C VAL A 96 10.74 -3.04 15.28
N TYR A 97 9.88 -2.11 14.91
CA TYR A 97 9.60 -0.88 15.66
C TYR A 97 8.23 -1.01 16.31
N ARG A 98 8.19 -1.01 17.66
CA ARG A 98 6.96 -1.17 18.45
C ARG A 98 6.60 0.13 19.13
N PHE A 99 5.37 0.60 18.90
CA PHE A 99 4.80 1.79 19.51
C PHE A 99 3.70 1.39 20.49
N THR A 100 3.76 1.96 21.69
CA THR A 100 2.71 1.87 22.70
C THR A 100 2.36 3.27 23.19
N PHE A 101 1.09 3.52 23.46
CA PHE A 101 0.58 4.84 23.80
C PHE A 101 0.01 4.86 25.21
N HIS A 102 0.14 6.02 25.87
CA HIS A 102 -0.41 6.29 27.18
C HIS A 102 -1.17 7.61 27.18
N LYS A 103 -2.34 7.65 27.84
CA LYS A 103 -3.24 8.79 27.89
C LYS A 103 -3.41 9.28 29.32
N VAL A 104 -3.43 10.60 29.49
CA VAL A 104 -3.72 11.25 30.76
C VAL A 104 -4.90 12.20 30.59
N ASN A 105 -5.92 12.02 31.43
CA ASN A 105 -6.99 12.99 31.58
C ASN A 105 -6.54 14.04 32.59
N GLN A 106 -6.21 15.26 32.12
CA GLN A 106 -5.73 16.34 32.99
C GLN A 106 -6.85 17.10 33.71
N ASP A 107 -8.09 17.05 33.22
CA ASP A 107 -9.24 17.73 33.82
C ASP A 107 -10.54 16.96 33.60
N GLY A 108 -10.87 16.06 34.50
CA GLY A 108 -12.10 15.28 34.47
C GLY A 108 -13.37 16.04 34.86
N SER A 109 -13.29 17.34 35.16
CA SER A 109 -14.41 18.16 35.61
C SER A 109 -15.16 18.86 34.48
N THR A 110 -14.73 18.69 33.22
CA THR A 110 -15.29 19.33 32.03
C THR A 110 -15.68 18.31 30.96
N PHE A 111 -16.61 18.67 30.08
CA PHE A 111 -16.91 17.88 28.89
C PHE A 111 -16.05 18.28 27.68
N PHE A 112 -15.29 19.37 27.75
CA PHE A 112 -14.36 19.75 26.70
C PHE A 112 -13.12 18.87 26.71
N ASN A 113 -12.60 18.51 25.54
CA ASN A 113 -11.33 17.82 25.42
C ASN A 113 -10.14 18.71 25.84
N ILE A 114 -10.23 20.00 25.52
CA ILE A 114 -9.20 21.00 25.82
C ILE A 114 -9.86 22.18 26.55
N ARG A 115 -9.31 22.56 27.74
CA ARG A 115 -9.77 23.69 28.54
C ARG A 115 -8.63 24.29 29.35
N LEU A 116 -8.41 25.61 29.26
CA LEU A 116 -7.46 26.37 30.08
C LEU A 116 -6.06 25.73 30.16
N GLY A 117 -5.54 25.32 29.01
CA GLY A 117 -4.24 24.66 28.88
C GLY A 117 -4.20 23.19 29.26
N GLN A 118 -5.31 22.60 29.71
CA GLN A 118 -5.41 21.17 30.06
C GLN A 118 -6.01 20.35 28.92
N GLN A 119 -5.52 19.13 28.76
CA GLN A 119 -5.97 18.18 27.74
C GLN A 119 -6.50 16.89 28.41
N ASN A 120 -7.70 16.43 28.01
CA ASN A 120 -8.30 15.23 28.59
C ASN A 120 -7.90 13.94 27.86
N LEU A 121 -7.23 14.07 26.70
CA LEU A 121 -6.59 12.97 25.99
C LEU A 121 -5.10 13.27 25.75
N LYS A 122 -4.40 13.84 26.74
CA LYS A 122 -2.97 14.10 26.62
C LYS A 122 -2.22 12.79 26.41
N THR A 123 -1.74 12.59 25.19
CA THR A 123 -1.17 11.31 24.73
C THR A 123 0.34 11.42 24.62
N THR A 124 1.04 10.39 25.07
CA THR A 124 2.47 10.17 24.86
C THR A 124 2.68 8.77 24.30
N TYR A 125 3.87 8.52 23.72
CA TYR A 125 4.24 7.20 23.24
C TYR A 125 5.62 6.76 23.73
N THR A 126 5.80 5.46 23.79
CA THR A 126 7.08 4.78 23.91
C THR A 126 7.38 4.09 22.57
N LEU A 127 8.60 4.25 22.08
CA LEU A 127 9.12 3.49 20.95
C LEU A 127 10.19 2.53 21.44
N GLU A 128 9.98 1.26 21.15
CA GLU A 128 10.96 0.20 21.30
C GLU A 128 11.42 -0.29 19.92
N ARG A 129 12.69 -0.66 19.78
CA ARG A 129 13.27 -1.22 18.57
C ARG A 129 13.89 -2.58 18.87
N SER A 130 13.60 -3.55 18.02
CA SER A 130 14.32 -4.83 17.90
C SER A 130 15.15 -4.83 16.63
N ILE A 131 16.31 -5.49 16.66
CA ILE A 131 17.18 -5.75 15.51
C ILE A 131 17.52 -7.26 15.40
N ASP A 132 16.73 -8.08 16.04
CA ASP A 132 16.88 -9.54 16.12
C ASP A 132 15.53 -10.25 15.91
N GLY A 133 14.71 -9.72 14.99
CA GLY A 133 13.43 -10.32 14.62
C GLY A 133 12.35 -10.26 15.68
N GLY A 134 12.42 -9.28 16.58
CA GLY A 134 11.43 -9.14 17.67
C GLY A 134 11.76 -9.99 18.92
N ALA A 135 12.92 -10.65 18.97
CA ALA A 135 13.32 -11.45 20.12
C ALA A 135 13.64 -10.60 21.34
N THR A 136 14.34 -9.47 21.14
CA THR A 136 14.64 -8.50 22.21
C THR A 136 14.30 -7.09 21.77
N PHE A 137 13.82 -6.26 22.69
CA PHE A 137 13.45 -4.88 22.43
C PHE A 137 14.24 -3.91 23.29
N GLN A 138 14.73 -2.84 22.69
CA GLN A 138 15.37 -1.72 23.35
C GLN A 138 14.48 -0.47 23.24
N THR A 139 14.17 0.16 24.37
CA THR A 139 13.48 1.45 24.37
C THR A 139 14.38 2.54 23.80
N VAL A 140 13.94 3.20 22.74
CA VAL A 140 14.70 4.25 22.02
C VAL A 140 14.05 5.63 22.13
N ILE A 141 12.75 5.69 22.47
CA ILE A 141 12.04 6.92 22.86
C ILE A 141 11.14 6.61 24.05
N THR A 142 11.17 7.47 25.05
CA THR A 142 10.26 7.46 26.20
C THR A 142 9.51 8.79 26.26
N ASN A 143 8.18 8.74 26.49
CA ASN A 143 7.33 9.93 26.59
C ASN A 143 7.38 10.83 25.33
N GLY A 144 7.48 10.25 24.12
CA GLY A 144 7.30 10.99 22.89
C GLY A 144 5.93 11.69 22.87
N ILE A 145 5.88 12.93 22.40
CA ILE A 145 4.65 13.73 22.44
C ILE A 145 3.77 13.39 21.24
N VAL A 146 2.46 13.28 21.48
CA VAL A 146 1.43 13.21 20.43
C VAL A 146 0.63 14.52 20.46
N PRO A 147 0.48 15.24 19.34
CA PRO A 147 -0.38 16.44 19.30
C PRO A 147 -1.83 16.06 19.61
N PRO A 148 -2.60 16.94 20.26
CA PRO A 148 -4.02 16.68 20.44
C PRO A 148 -4.78 16.65 19.12
N PRO A 149 -5.97 16.06 19.06
CA PRO A 149 -6.86 16.21 17.89
C PRO A 149 -7.04 17.69 17.55
N ASN A 150 -7.06 18.02 16.25
CA ASN A 150 -7.30 19.38 15.77
C ASN A 150 -8.79 19.75 15.85
N ILE A 151 -9.25 20.02 17.07
CA ILE A 151 -10.65 20.31 17.36
C ILE A 151 -11.12 21.59 16.68
N GLY A 152 -10.27 22.63 16.68
CA GLY A 152 -10.56 23.92 16.08
C GLY A 152 -9.76 25.06 16.71
N GLY A 153 -9.77 26.23 16.08
CA GLY A 153 -8.93 27.37 16.45
C GLY A 153 -9.09 27.85 17.88
N ARG A 154 -10.30 27.79 18.46
CA ARG A 154 -10.50 28.21 19.86
C ARG A 154 -9.85 27.26 20.87
N SER A 155 -9.93 25.95 20.61
CA SER A 155 -9.31 24.94 21.48
C SER A 155 -7.79 24.91 21.33
N ILE A 156 -7.27 25.12 20.14
CA ILE A 156 -5.83 25.05 19.86
C ILE A 156 -5.13 26.39 20.15
N MET A 157 -5.60 27.49 19.57
CA MET A 157 -4.91 28.77 19.61
C MET A 157 -5.51 29.76 20.63
N GLY A 158 -6.76 29.56 21.04
CA GLY A 158 -7.43 30.48 21.97
C GLY A 158 -6.88 30.41 23.38
N GLY A 159 -6.91 31.54 24.13
CA GLY A 159 -6.43 31.61 25.52
C GLY A 159 -7.25 30.75 26.52
N ALA A 160 -8.48 30.39 26.18
CA ALA A 160 -9.28 29.41 26.94
C ALA A 160 -8.97 27.94 26.52
N GLY A 161 -8.18 27.74 25.47
CA GLY A 161 -7.68 26.46 24.97
C GLY A 161 -6.23 26.25 25.38
N LEU A 162 -5.40 25.76 24.45
CA LEU A 162 -3.97 25.53 24.66
C LEU A 162 -3.12 26.78 24.51
N GLY A 163 -3.60 27.83 23.83
CA GLY A 163 -2.83 29.04 23.53
C GLY A 163 -1.65 28.81 22.58
N ALA A 164 -1.69 27.75 21.77
CA ALA A 164 -0.63 27.45 20.80
C ALA A 164 -0.63 28.48 19.66
N SER A 165 0.54 28.72 19.06
CA SER A 165 0.67 29.65 17.94
C SER A 165 -0.03 29.16 16.67
N SER A 166 -0.02 27.84 16.43
CA SER A 166 -0.75 27.16 15.35
C SER A 166 -0.80 25.64 15.63
N TYR A 167 -1.64 24.91 14.89
CA TYR A 167 -1.64 23.44 14.94
C TYR A 167 -0.34 22.86 14.37
N GLY A 168 0.16 23.43 13.27
CA GLY A 168 1.45 23.02 12.70
C GLY A 168 2.63 23.19 13.64
N ALA A 169 2.59 24.18 14.56
CA ALA A 169 3.60 24.32 15.61
C ALA A 169 3.55 23.17 16.62
N LEU A 170 2.36 22.68 16.96
CA LEU A 170 2.20 21.50 17.82
C LEU A 170 2.72 20.24 17.14
N GLN A 171 2.44 20.05 15.84
CA GLN A 171 2.98 18.93 15.05
C GLN A 171 4.51 18.99 14.97
N ALA A 172 5.07 20.16 14.65
CA ALA A 172 6.53 20.33 14.61
C ALA A 172 7.20 20.07 15.95
N GLY A 173 6.57 20.50 17.05
CA GLY A 173 7.04 20.26 18.42
C GLY A 173 6.93 18.79 18.88
N ALA A 174 6.15 17.98 18.18
CA ALA A 174 5.98 16.55 18.46
C ALA A 174 7.02 15.67 17.74
N VAL A 175 7.79 16.22 16.81
CA VAL A 175 8.85 15.47 16.14
C VAL A 175 9.99 15.20 17.10
N THR A 176 10.31 13.92 17.30
CA THR A 176 11.31 13.46 18.29
C THR A 176 12.44 12.69 17.57
N MET A 177 13.67 12.93 17.99
CA MET A 177 14.81 12.08 17.60
C MET A 177 14.97 10.94 18.62
N SER A 178 15.07 9.71 18.12
CA SER A 178 15.40 8.55 18.96
C SER A 178 16.87 8.56 19.39
N SER A 179 17.21 7.75 20.38
CA SER A 179 18.60 7.54 20.80
C SER A 179 19.47 6.85 19.74
N THR A 180 18.84 6.26 18.73
CA THR A 180 19.47 5.48 17.65
C THR A 180 19.43 6.16 16.28
N GLY A 181 18.91 7.40 16.23
CA GLY A 181 18.99 8.29 15.08
C GLY A 181 17.76 8.31 14.18
N GLU A 182 16.70 7.60 14.50
CA GLU A 182 15.41 7.73 13.82
C GLU A 182 14.73 9.05 14.21
N LYS A 183 14.09 9.71 13.24
CA LYS A 183 13.24 10.87 13.46
C LYS A 183 11.79 10.42 13.42
N VAL A 184 11.02 10.69 14.46
CA VAL A 184 9.71 10.09 14.70
C VAL A 184 8.66 11.16 14.93
N PHE A 185 7.48 10.97 14.34
CA PHE A 185 6.26 11.70 14.64
C PHE A 185 5.12 10.70 14.82
N CYS A 186 4.28 10.93 15.84
CA CYS A 186 3.00 10.24 16.00
C CYS A 186 1.90 11.27 16.24
N GLY A 187 0.82 11.21 15.48
CA GLY A 187 -0.29 12.17 15.67
C GLY A 187 -1.32 12.16 14.54
N PRO A 188 -2.40 12.92 14.70
CA PRO A 188 -3.40 13.07 13.66
C PRO A 188 -2.88 13.96 12.53
N VAL A 189 -3.14 13.53 11.30
CA VAL A 189 -2.88 14.27 10.07
C VAL A 189 -4.10 14.15 9.14
N ASP A 190 -4.13 14.95 8.09
CA ASP A 190 -5.05 14.73 6.97
C ASP A 190 -4.73 13.37 6.32
N ASP A 191 -5.75 12.60 5.94
CA ASP A 191 -5.54 11.29 5.34
C ASP A 191 -4.87 11.48 3.97
N PRO A 192 -3.68 10.92 3.75
CA PRO A 192 -2.96 11.12 2.48
C PRO A 192 -3.49 10.24 1.35
N PHE A 193 -4.35 9.26 1.63
CA PHE A 193 -4.92 8.41 0.60
C PHE A 193 -5.99 9.16 -0.19
N PHE A 194 -6.17 8.77 -1.44
CA PHE A 194 -7.19 9.35 -2.33
C PHE A 194 -7.73 8.25 -3.26
N VAL A 195 -9.04 8.06 -3.23
CA VAL A 195 -9.74 7.05 -4.05
C VAL A 195 -11.25 7.27 -3.97
N ASP A 196 -12.00 6.94 -5.02
CA ASP A 196 -13.47 6.90 -4.96
C ASP A 196 -13.94 5.59 -4.32
N LEU A 197 -13.91 5.57 -2.99
CA LEU A 197 -14.26 4.40 -2.20
C LEU A 197 -15.67 3.91 -2.41
N GLY A 198 -16.61 4.82 -2.43
CA GLY A 198 -18.00 4.46 -2.66
C GLY A 198 -18.20 3.87 -4.06
N GLY A 199 -17.43 4.30 -5.04
CA GLY A 199 -17.44 3.73 -6.38
C GLY A 199 -16.85 2.33 -6.42
N ILE A 200 -15.64 2.14 -5.85
CA ILE A 200 -14.98 0.84 -5.90
C ILE A 200 -15.80 -0.26 -5.20
N PHE A 201 -16.45 0.06 -4.06
CA PHE A 201 -17.29 -0.92 -3.34
C PHE A 201 -18.71 -1.05 -3.87
N ASP A 202 -19.12 -0.23 -4.84
CA ASP A 202 -20.35 -0.43 -5.62
C ASP A 202 -20.05 -1.19 -6.92
N LEU A 203 -19.50 -2.39 -6.77
CA LEU A 203 -19.07 -3.29 -7.87
C LEU A 203 -18.10 -2.63 -8.87
N GLY A 204 -17.21 -1.77 -8.39
CA GLY A 204 -16.24 -1.11 -9.25
C GLY A 204 -16.84 0.00 -10.13
N ASP A 205 -17.97 0.60 -9.74
CA ASP A 205 -18.59 1.73 -10.46
C ASP A 205 -17.73 2.99 -10.36
N ALA A 206 -16.62 3.00 -11.05
CA ALA A 206 -15.67 4.11 -11.06
C ALA A 206 -15.20 4.46 -12.49
N PRO A 207 -15.30 5.71 -12.87
CA PRO A 207 -15.98 6.80 -12.15
C PRO A 207 -17.49 6.55 -12.10
N ARG A 208 -18.13 6.87 -10.99
CA ARG A 208 -19.55 6.55 -10.70
C ARG A 208 -20.47 6.88 -11.86
N GLN A 209 -21.07 5.83 -12.43
CA GLN A 209 -22.00 5.95 -13.57
C GLN A 209 -21.45 6.84 -14.69
N MET A 210 -20.16 6.70 -15.01
CA MET A 210 -19.42 7.53 -15.97
C MET A 210 -19.37 9.02 -15.60
N GLY A 211 -19.56 9.35 -14.33
CA GLY A 211 -19.45 10.69 -13.78
C GLY A 211 -18.04 11.06 -13.34
N MET A 212 -17.95 11.96 -12.35
CA MET A 212 -16.67 12.35 -11.75
C MET A 212 -16.39 11.52 -10.50
N PRO A 213 -15.15 11.02 -10.30
CA PRO A 213 -14.76 10.33 -9.09
C PRO A 213 -14.83 11.26 -7.88
N LYS A 214 -15.03 10.68 -6.69
CA LYS A 214 -15.07 11.42 -5.42
C LYS A 214 -14.11 10.78 -4.45
N ASP A 215 -13.10 11.54 -4.04
CA ASP A 215 -12.21 11.11 -2.98
C ASP A 215 -13.01 10.85 -1.68
N GLY A 216 -13.07 9.57 -1.28
CA GLY A 216 -13.83 9.09 -0.13
C GLY A 216 -13.23 9.47 1.20
N VAL A 217 -11.92 9.78 1.26
CA VAL A 217 -11.20 10.16 2.48
C VAL A 217 -10.89 11.66 2.56
N ALA A 218 -11.24 12.42 1.54
CA ALA A 218 -11.07 13.86 1.56
C ALA A 218 -11.68 14.52 2.81
N CYS A 219 -10.95 15.44 3.42
CA CYS A 219 -11.35 16.17 4.63
C CYS A 219 -11.57 15.27 5.87
N LYS A 220 -10.93 14.11 5.91
CA LYS A 220 -10.88 13.23 7.08
C LYS A 220 -9.45 13.14 7.58
N ASN A 221 -9.30 12.99 8.90
CA ASN A 221 -8.01 12.75 9.50
C ASN A 221 -7.82 11.27 9.81
N VAL A 222 -6.55 10.91 9.97
CA VAL A 222 -6.08 9.59 10.37
C VAL A 222 -5.01 9.76 11.46
N SER A 223 -4.81 8.80 12.32
CA SER A 223 -3.70 8.78 13.27
C SER A 223 -2.48 8.14 12.62
N THR A 224 -1.40 8.88 12.50
CA THR A 224 -0.24 8.48 11.71
C THR A 224 1.00 8.29 12.59
N ILE A 225 1.74 7.23 12.33
CA ILE A 225 3.10 6.99 12.79
C ILE A 225 4.03 7.23 11.61
N VAL A 226 4.94 8.20 11.74
CA VAL A 226 5.99 8.46 10.76
C VAL A 226 7.34 8.18 11.39
N ILE A 227 8.15 7.36 10.72
CA ILE A 227 9.53 7.12 11.12
C ILE A 227 10.46 7.32 9.93
N GLN A 228 11.47 8.18 10.09
CA GLN A 228 12.50 8.41 9.08
C GLN A 228 13.82 7.79 9.55
N VAL A 229 14.22 6.71 8.90
CA VAL A 229 15.31 5.82 9.33
C VAL A 229 16.53 6.00 8.42
N PRO A 230 17.76 6.08 8.96
CA PRO A 230 18.97 6.05 8.13
C PRO A 230 19.08 4.76 7.31
N ILE A 231 19.42 4.86 6.01
CA ILE A 231 19.58 3.68 5.13
C ILE A 231 20.52 2.62 5.73
N PRO A 232 21.68 2.96 6.35
CA PRO A 232 22.53 1.95 6.98
C PRO A 232 21.87 1.19 8.14
N THR A 233 20.85 1.73 8.77
CA THR A 233 20.09 1.01 9.81
C THR A 233 19.23 -0.08 9.20
N LEU A 234 18.69 0.15 8.00
CA LEU A 234 17.78 -0.77 7.30
C LEU A 234 18.53 -1.75 6.39
N GLN A 235 19.70 -1.37 5.87
CA GLN A 235 20.47 -2.21 4.97
C GLN A 235 21.20 -3.33 5.75
N LYS A 236 21.08 -4.57 5.30
CA LYS A 236 21.53 -5.79 6.01
C LYS A 236 23.00 -5.81 6.46
N ASN A 237 23.88 -5.09 5.77
CA ASN A 237 25.31 -4.99 6.08
C ASN A 237 25.70 -3.59 6.59
N HIS A 238 24.72 -2.76 6.95
CA HIS A 238 24.89 -1.38 7.43
C HIS A 238 25.62 -0.45 6.44
N LEU A 239 25.50 -0.72 5.14
CA LEU A 239 26.13 0.07 4.09
C LEU A 239 25.32 1.32 3.75
N ASN A 240 26.02 2.39 3.38
CA ASN A 240 25.41 3.58 2.80
C ASN A 240 25.00 3.34 1.35
N VAL A 241 24.01 4.05 0.87
CA VAL A 241 23.50 3.94 -0.51
C VAL A 241 24.58 4.17 -1.58
N GLY A 242 25.61 4.96 -1.30
CA GLY A 242 26.75 5.17 -2.19
C GLY A 242 27.64 3.92 -2.42
N SER A 243 27.41 2.85 -1.63
CA SER A 243 28.10 1.56 -1.80
C SER A 243 27.34 0.59 -2.71
N ALA A 244 26.13 0.96 -3.16
CA ALA A 244 25.35 0.13 -4.07
C ALA A 244 26.09 -0.06 -5.40
N THR A 245 26.10 -1.29 -5.90
CA THR A 245 26.76 -1.65 -7.18
C THR A 245 26.02 -1.09 -8.38
N SER A 246 24.72 -0.87 -8.24
CA SER A 246 23.85 -0.23 -9.22
C SER A 246 22.59 0.31 -8.53
N ILE A 247 21.76 1.05 -9.26
CA ILE A 247 20.44 1.48 -8.76
C ILE A 247 19.46 0.32 -8.57
N LEU A 248 19.79 -0.90 -9.01
CA LEU A 248 19.00 -2.12 -8.86
C LEU A 248 19.71 -3.15 -7.97
N ASP A 249 20.64 -2.74 -7.11
CA ASP A 249 21.39 -3.63 -6.23
C ASP A 249 20.45 -4.39 -5.30
N PRO A 250 20.39 -5.75 -5.34
CA PRO A 250 19.50 -6.54 -4.52
C PRO A 250 19.80 -6.43 -3.01
N ASP A 251 21.03 -6.07 -2.63
CA ASP A 251 21.41 -5.92 -1.22
C ASP A 251 20.79 -4.66 -0.57
N PHE A 252 20.14 -3.81 -1.35
CA PHE A 252 19.41 -2.63 -0.90
C PHE A 252 17.88 -2.79 -0.95
N VAL A 253 17.39 -3.99 -1.19
CA VAL A 253 15.94 -4.27 -1.14
C VAL A 253 15.52 -4.55 0.30
N ILE A 254 14.42 -3.90 0.72
CA ILE A 254 13.73 -4.18 1.98
C ILE A 254 12.26 -4.45 1.71
N GLY A 255 11.65 -5.29 2.55
CA GLY A 255 10.21 -5.48 2.67
C GLY A 255 9.71 -4.84 3.95
N VAL A 256 8.61 -4.11 3.89
CA VAL A 256 8.02 -3.43 5.05
C VAL A 256 6.56 -3.78 5.14
N TRP A 257 6.09 -4.07 6.34
CA TRP A 257 4.69 -4.24 6.65
C TRP A 257 4.37 -3.67 8.03
N ALA A 258 3.11 -3.42 8.30
CA ALA A 258 2.65 -2.86 9.56
C ALA A 258 1.56 -3.72 10.17
N SER A 259 1.43 -3.69 11.48
CA SER A 259 0.41 -4.44 12.20
C SER A 259 -0.12 -3.72 13.43
N ALA A 260 -1.26 -4.19 13.91
CA ALA A 260 -1.75 -3.89 15.25
C ALA A 260 -2.12 -5.19 15.98
N SER A 261 -1.79 -5.24 17.27
CA SER A 261 -2.07 -6.41 18.12
C SER A 261 -2.82 -6.00 19.38
N ARG A 262 -3.70 -6.90 19.84
CA ARG A 262 -4.44 -6.77 21.10
C ARG A 262 -4.20 -7.96 21.99
N GLN A 263 -4.39 -7.76 23.32
CA GLN A 263 -4.49 -8.89 24.24
C GLN A 263 -5.79 -9.66 24.03
N THR A 264 -5.73 -10.97 24.22
CA THR A 264 -6.84 -11.91 23.93
C THR A 264 -8.10 -11.68 24.77
N MET A 265 -7.98 -11.07 25.95
CA MET A 265 -9.10 -10.86 26.84
C MET A 265 -9.28 -9.39 27.23
N ARG A 266 -10.51 -8.91 27.12
CA ARG A 266 -10.97 -7.64 27.69
C ARG A 266 -12.07 -7.93 28.70
N THR A 267 -11.87 -7.54 29.97
CA THR A 267 -12.85 -7.69 31.05
C THR A 267 -13.41 -6.33 31.42
N LEU A 268 -14.72 -6.20 31.41
CA LEU A 268 -15.42 -4.98 31.81
C LEU A 268 -15.76 -5.04 33.31
N GLY A 269 -15.34 -4.02 34.06
CA GLY A 269 -15.70 -3.84 35.46
C GLY A 269 -17.07 -3.19 35.61
N MET A 270 -17.77 -3.55 36.69
CA MET A 270 -19.07 -2.95 37.04
C MET A 270 -18.95 -1.46 37.43
N ASP A 271 -17.77 -1.00 37.67
CA ASP A 271 -17.40 0.39 37.97
C ASP A 271 -17.08 1.24 36.73
N GLY A 272 -17.30 0.69 35.52
CA GLY A 272 -17.03 1.35 34.25
C GLY A 272 -15.56 1.25 33.80
N THR A 273 -14.73 0.46 34.49
CA THR A 273 -13.35 0.19 34.07
C THR A 273 -13.25 -0.97 33.08
N ALA A 274 -12.10 -1.12 32.43
CA ALA A 274 -11.77 -2.28 31.64
C ALA A 274 -10.33 -2.71 31.94
N SER A 275 -10.11 -4.02 32.04
CA SER A 275 -8.77 -4.62 32.12
C SER A 275 -8.51 -5.51 30.93
N TYR A 276 -7.24 -5.67 30.60
CA TYR A 276 -6.78 -6.46 29.45
C TYR A 276 -5.75 -7.47 29.94
N SER A 277 -5.79 -8.68 29.39
CA SER A 277 -4.91 -9.78 29.82
C SER A 277 -4.83 -10.86 28.72
N GLY A 278 -3.93 -11.83 28.93
CA GLY A 278 -3.66 -12.90 27.99
C GLY A 278 -2.60 -12.51 26.96
N ASP A 279 -2.39 -13.39 25.98
CA ASP A 279 -1.40 -13.23 24.94
C ASP A 279 -1.77 -12.10 23.97
N TRP A 280 -0.76 -11.54 23.33
CA TRP A 280 -0.95 -10.59 22.25
C TRP A 280 -1.25 -11.34 20.95
N VAL A 281 -2.29 -10.93 20.27
CA VAL A 281 -2.69 -11.47 18.96
C VAL A 281 -2.80 -10.33 17.95
N GLN A 282 -2.31 -10.58 16.76
CA GLN A 282 -2.43 -9.64 15.66
C GLN A 282 -3.89 -9.59 15.19
N VAL A 283 -4.42 -8.40 14.99
CA VAL A 283 -5.82 -8.16 14.60
C VAL A 283 -5.94 -7.31 13.33
N SER A 284 -4.84 -6.71 12.91
CA SER A 284 -4.76 -5.95 11.67
C SER A 284 -3.34 -6.03 11.10
N ARG A 285 -3.23 -6.09 9.79
CA ARG A 285 -1.96 -6.02 9.08
C ARG A 285 -2.12 -5.31 7.73
N LEU A 286 -1.05 -4.65 7.30
CA LEU A 286 -0.96 -4.04 5.98
C LEU A 286 0.46 -4.17 5.43
N GLY A 287 0.59 -4.66 4.21
CA GLY A 287 1.79 -4.63 3.41
C GLY A 287 1.57 -3.79 2.16
N MET A 288 1.27 -4.44 1.02
CA MET A 288 0.88 -3.75 -0.20
C MET A 288 -0.49 -3.09 -0.03
N PRO A 289 -0.71 -1.91 -0.62
CA PRO A 289 -2.03 -1.27 -0.58
C PRO A 289 -3.07 -2.15 -1.26
N LEU A 290 -4.33 -1.99 -0.87
CA LEU A 290 -5.53 -2.61 -1.44
C LEU A 290 -5.55 -4.16 -1.46
N THR A 291 -4.56 -4.86 -0.91
CA THR A 291 -4.55 -6.33 -0.88
C THR A 291 -5.74 -6.85 -0.08
N ASN A 292 -5.85 -6.46 1.19
CA ASN A 292 -6.95 -6.95 2.04
C ASN A 292 -8.30 -6.37 1.62
N GLU A 293 -8.32 -5.18 1.01
CA GLU A 293 -9.55 -4.48 0.60
C GLU A 293 -10.17 -5.06 -0.66
N ALA A 294 -9.37 -5.27 -1.71
CA ALA A 294 -9.86 -5.56 -3.05
C ALA A 294 -9.46 -6.93 -3.59
N VAL A 295 -8.41 -7.58 -3.05
CA VAL A 295 -7.94 -8.89 -3.52
C VAL A 295 -8.45 -10.01 -2.63
N ILE A 296 -8.35 -9.86 -1.30
CA ILE A 296 -8.79 -10.88 -0.34
C ILE A 296 -10.31 -10.82 -0.15
N PRO A 297 -11.05 -11.92 -0.38
CA PRO A 297 -12.50 -11.94 -0.19
C PRO A 297 -12.89 -11.77 1.28
N ILE A 298 -14.09 -11.22 1.51
CA ILE A 298 -14.60 -10.87 2.85
C ILE A 298 -14.54 -12.03 3.86
N GLY A 299 -14.72 -13.26 3.43
CA GLY A 299 -14.66 -14.45 4.29
C GLY A 299 -13.27 -14.82 4.79
N TYR A 300 -12.23 -14.20 4.23
CA TYR A 300 -10.82 -14.48 4.57
C TYR A 300 -10.10 -13.28 5.19
N LYS A 301 -10.69 -12.09 5.17
CA LYS A 301 -10.05 -10.84 5.60
C LYS A 301 -9.59 -10.85 7.06
N ASP A 302 -10.41 -11.34 7.98
CA ASP A 302 -10.05 -11.44 9.41
C ASP A 302 -8.89 -12.42 9.64
N ARG A 303 -8.90 -13.57 8.94
CA ARG A 303 -7.81 -14.52 8.99
C ARG A 303 -6.54 -13.92 8.41
N TRP A 304 -6.63 -13.23 7.27
CA TRP A 304 -5.53 -12.49 6.65
C TRP A 304 -4.89 -11.49 7.62
N ASN A 305 -5.71 -10.74 8.34
CA ASN A 305 -5.25 -9.79 9.35
C ASN A 305 -4.55 -10.45 10.56
N SER A 306 -4.84 -11.71 10.85
CA SER A 306 -4.25 -12.44 11.98
C SER A 306 -2.94 -13.17 11.65
N GLU A 307 -2.59 -13.28 10.37
CA GLU A 307 -1.40 -13.98 9.88
C GLU A 307 -0.29 -12.97 9.50
N THR A 308 0.96 -13.42 9.50
CA THR A 308 2.10 -12.62 9.04
C THR A 308 2.36 -12.88 7.55
N PRO A 309 3.04 -11.97 6.83
CA PRO A 309 3.41 -12.19 5.43
C PRO A 309 4.20 -13.49 5.19
N TYR A 310 4.92 -13.98 6.18
CA TYR A 310 5.71 -15.22 6.08
C TYR A 310 4.84 -16.48 6.03
N GLN A 311 3.59 -16.38 6.49
CA GLN A 311 2.61 -17.46 6.45
C GLN A 311 1.88 -17.53 5.10
N ASP A 312 1.85 -16.45 4.34
CA ASP A 312 1.13 -16.36 3.06
C ASP A 312 1.63 -17.40 2.06
N LEU A 313 2.94 -17.60 1.95
CA LEU A 313 3.53 -18.59 1.04
C LEU A 313 3.21 -20.03 1.44
N GLY A 314 3.07 -20.30 2.75
CA GLY A 314 2.64 -21.60 3.26
C GLY A 314 1.14 -21.87 3.04
N ASN A 315 0.35 -20.83 2.88
CA ASN A 315 -1.11 -20.86 2.72
C ASN A 315 -1.56 -20.66 1.25
N LEU A 316 -0.70 -20.94 0.28
CA LEU A 316 -0.99 -20.79 -1.15
C LEU A 316 -2.28 -21.48 -1.60
N ALA A 317 -2.60 -22.65 -1.01
CA ALA A 317 -3.84 -23.36 -1.32
C ALA A 317 -5.10 -22.55 -0.99
N ASP A 318 -5.01 -21.65 0.00
CA ASP A 318 -6.12 -20.80 0.44
C ASP A 318 -6.14 -19.46 -0.30
N TYR A 319 -4.97 -18.80 -0.42
CA TYR A 319 -4.90 -17.42 -0.92
C TYR A 319 -4.44 -17.27 -2.37
N GLY A 320 -3.66 -18.24 -2.90
CA GLY A 320 -3.06 -18.10 -4.24
C GLY A 320 -4.08 -17.78 -5.31
N ASN A 321 -5.23 -18.43 -5.27
CA ASN A 321 -6.29 -18.19 -6.26
C ASN A 321 -6.83 -16.76 -6.26
N PHE A 322 -6.78 -16.03 -5.15
CA PHE A 322 -7.27 -14.64 -5.11
C PHE A 322 -6.36 -13.69 -5.88
N PHE A 323 -5.06 -14.00 -5.94
CA PHE A 323 -4.09 -13.24 -6.74
C PHE A 323 -4.11 -13.64 -8.21
N TYR A 324 -4.37 -14.91 -8.52
CA TYR A 324 -4.45 -15.39 -9.91
C TYR A 324 -5.79 -15.08 -10.55
N ASN A 325 -6.87 -15.03 -9.78
CA ASN A 325 -8.22 -14.79 -10.22
C ASN A 325 -8.90 -13.75 -9.34
N PRO A 326 -8.34 -12.53 -9.19
CA PRO A 326 -8.94 -11.50 -8.37
C PRO A 326 -10.33 -11.16 -8.88
N GLU A 327 -11.24 -10.78 -7.97
CA GLU A 327 -12.62 -10.49 -8.35
C GLU A 327 -12.72 -9.42 -9.42
N LEU A 328 -11.90 -8.36 -9.36
CA LEU A 328 -11.89 -7.30 -10.36
C LEU A 328 -11.57 -7.80 -11.77
N ALA A 329 -10.77 -8.87 -11.92
CA ALA A 329 -10.48 -9.46 -13.23
C ALA A 329 -11.69 -10.14 -13.86
N LEU A 330 -12.71 -10.53 -13.08
CA LEU A 330 -13.98 -11.04 -13.65
C LEU A 330 -14.71 -9.96 -14.45
N TYR A 331 -14.61 -8.72 -14.04
CA TYR A 331 -15.25 -7.58 -14.71
C TYR A 331 -14.44 -7.05 -15.90
N MET A 332 -13.24 -7.60 -16.10
CA MET A 332 -12.38 -7.39 -17.28
C MET A 332 -12.41 -8.59 -18.24
N ASP A 333 -13.10 -9.66 -17.88
CA ASP A 333 -13.19 -10.90 -18.66
C ASP A 333 -14.40 -10.86 -19.61
N ASP A 334 -14.14 -10.84 -20.91
CA ASP A 334 -15.18 -10.73 -21.93
C ASP A 334 -16.16 -11.91 -21.97
N ASP A 335 -15.69 -13.09 -21.56
CA ASP A 335 -16.51 -14.30 -21.58
C ASP A 335 -17.38 -14.44 -20.33
N LEU A 336 -17.16 -13.59 -19.31
CA LEU A 336 -17.88 -13.61 -18.04
C LEU A 336 -18.64 -12.29 -17.82
N PHE A 337 -18.07 -11.39 -17.05
CA PHE A 337 -18.75 -10.18 -16.58
C PHE A 337 -18.16 -8.87 -17.14
N GLY A 338 -17.33 -8.94 -18.20
CA GLY A 338 -16.62 -7.77 -18.75
C GLY A 338 -17.52 -6.60 -19.17
N GLY A 339 -18.82 -6.85 -19.42
CA GLY A 339 -19.79 -5.79 -19.68
C GLY A 339 -20.45 -5.19 -18.43
N ALA A 340 -20.27 -5.79 -17.25
CA ALA A 340 -20.96 -5.36 -16.03
C ALA A 340 -20.38 -4.05 -15.45
N VAL A 341 -19.09 -3.78 -15.69
CA VAL A 341 -18.41 -2.55 -15.26
C VAL A 341 -17.87 -1.82 -16.49
N PRO A 342 -18.63 -0.92 -17.10
CA PRO A 342 -18.22 -0.25 -18.35
C PRO A 342 -16.90 0.53 -18.23
N ALA A 343 -16.58 1.06 -17.05
CA ALA A 343 -15.34 1.79 -16.79
C ALA A 343 -14.08 0.91 -16.96
N PHE A 344 -14.19 -0.41 -16.84
CA PHE A 344 -13.08 -1.33 -17.02
C PHE A 344 -12.91 -1.83 -18.47
N ALA A 345 -13.79 -1.43 -19.40
CA ALA A 345 -13.69 -1.88 -20.77
C ALA A 345 -12.31 -1.64 -21.42
N PRO A 346 -11.62 -0.50 -21.20
CA PRO A 346 -10.26 -0.28 -21.72
C PRO A 346 -9.18 -1.12 -21.02
N LEU A 347 -9.47 -1.69 -19.85
CA LEU A 347 -8.54 -2.53 -19.07
C LEU A 347 -8.75 -4.03 -19.32
N ARG A 348 -9.50 -4.42 -20.34
CA ARG A 348 -9.75 -5.84 -20.62
C ARG A 348 -8.47 -6.59 -20.90
N ILE A 349 -8.37 -7.77 -20.30
CA ILE A 349 -7.19 -8.61 -20.38
C ILE A 349 -6.97 -9.07 -21.82
N GLN A 350 -5.74 -8.96 -22.31
CA GLN A 350 -5.29 -9.45 -23.60
C GLN A 350 -5.54 -10.94 -23.74
N ARG A 351 -5.96 -11.40 -24.93
CA ARG A 351 -6.34 -12.79 -25.17
C ARG A 351 -5.27 -13.60 -25.86
N ASN A 352 -4.56 -12.99 -26.81
CA ASN A 352 -3.57 -13.69 -27.62
C ASN A 352 -2.20 -13.11 -27.38
N SER A 353 -1.24 -13.97 -27.10
CA SER A 353 0.13 -13.54 -26.85
C SER A 353 1.10 -14.67 -27.11
N LEU A 354 2.35 -14.42 -27.04
CA LEU A 354 3.49 -15.29 -26.99
C LEU A 354 3.38 -16.61 -27.78
N GLN A 355 3.35 -16.53 -29.10
CA GLN A 355 3.49 -17.69 -30.02
C GLN A 355 2.41 -18.77 -29.84
N GLY A 356 2.64 -19.79 -29.06
CA GLY A 356 1.71 -20.88 -28.81
C GLY A 356 1.07 -20.86 -27.42
N PHE A 357 1.34 -19.83 -26.63
CA PHE A 357 0.79 -19.69 -25.29
C PHE A 357 -0.31 -18.64 -25.29
N ASP A 358 -1.43 -18.96 -24.68
CA ASP A 358 -2.55 -18.03 -24.50
C ASP A 358 -2.58 -17.54 -23.06
N PHE A 359 -2.40 -16.25 -22.88
CA PHE A 359 -2.31 -15.58 -21.57
C PHE A 359 -3.57 -14.85 -21.16
N GLY A 360 -4.56 -14.78 -22.04
CA GLY A 360 -5.78 -14.02 -21.80
C GLY A 360 -6.79 -14.74 -20.92
N ASN A 361 -7.65 -14.02 -20.28
CA ASN A 361 -8.99 -14.35 -19.76
C ASN A 361 -9.21 -15.82 -19.33
N GLY A 362 -8.43 -16.34 -18.35
CA GLY A 362 -8.64 -17.69 -17.84
C GLY A 362 -8.01 -18.80 -18.67
N HIS A 363 -7.19 -18.48 -19.67
CA HIS A 363 -6.36 -19.44 -20.39
C HIS A 363 -5.07 -19.76 -19.61
N ASP A 364 -4.16 -20.54 -20.22
CA ASP A 364 -2.99 -21.10 -19.51
C ASP A 364 -2.05 -20.05 -18.89
N GLY A 365 -2.06 -18.82 -19.39
CA GLY A 365 -1.21 -17.76 -18.90
C GLY A 365 0.25 -18.15 -18.93
N LEU A 366 1.05 -17.61 -18.02
CA LEU A 366 2.46 -17.97 -17.86
C LEU A 366 2.66 -19.42 -17.39
N TYR A 367 1.66 -20.06 -16.81
CA TYR A 367 1.81 -21.44 -16.29
C TYR A 367 2.07 -22.47 -17.36
N GLY A 368 1.64 -22.22 -18.58
CA GLY A 368 2.00 -23.05 -19.74
C GLY A 368 3.50 -23.09 -20.04
N LEU A 369 4.27 -22.15 -19.50
CA LEU A 369 5.74 -22.09 -19.63
C LEU A 369 6.47 -22.95 -18.58
N LYS A 370 5.81 -23.33 -17.48
CA LYS A 370 6.45 -24.01 -16.36
C LYS A 370 7.13 -25.31 -16.79
N GLY A 371 8.41 -25.46 -16.44
CA GLY A 371 9.22 -26.64 -16.75
C GLY A 371 9.52 -26.84 -18.24
N THR A 372 9.21 -25.88 -19.11
CA THR A 372 9.54 -25.96 -20.53
C THR A 372 10.97 -25.49 -20.80
N PRO A 373 11.63 -25.97 -21.89
CA PRO A 373 12.93 -25.46 -22.28
C PRO A 373 12.94 -23.96 -22.65
N ALA A 374 11.79 -23.39 -22.96
CA ALA A 374 11.68 -21.97 -23.33
C ALA A 374 12.08 -21.01 -22.20
N VAL A 375 11.90 -21.40 -20.95
CA VAL A 375 12.23 -20.55 -19.78
C VAL A 375 13.63 -20.80 -19.21
N ALA A 376 14.42 -21.68 -19.82
CA ALA A 376 15.75 -22.03 -19.30
C ALA A 376 16.65 -20.80 -19.16
N GLY A 377 17.23 -20.61 -17.96
CA GLY A 377 18.10 -19.48 -17.63
C GLY A 377 17.37 -18.15 -17.37
N THR A 378 16.04 -18.13 -17.39
CA THR A 378 15.22 -16.95 -17.02
C THR A 378 14.75 -17.02 -15.57
N ALA A 379 14.13 -15.97 -15.07
CA ALA A 379 13.48 -15.97 -13.74
C ALA A 379 12.39 -17.05 -13.59
N LEU A 380 11.81 -17.50 -14.70
CA LEU A 380 10.76 -18.51 -14.74
C LEU A 380 11.30 -19.95 -14.80
N ASP A 381 12.62 -20.14 -14.87
CA ASP A 381 13.27 -21.45 -14.75
C ASP A 381 13.13 -21.99 -13.32
N ASP A 382 12.66 -23.22 -13.16
CA ASP A 382 12.51 -23.86 -11.83
C ASP A 382 13.85 -23.96 -11.09
N ALA A 383 14.98 -23.96 -11.79
CA ALA A 383 16.33 -23.91 -11.19
C ALA A 383 16.70 -22.52 -10.65
N ILE A 384 15.92 -21.48 -10.96
CA ILE A 384 16.16 -20.09 -10.53
C ILE A 384 15.01 -19.65 -9.60
N PHE A 385 13.90 -19.17 -10.15
CA PHE A 385 12.74 -18.72 -9.36
C PHE A 385 11.41 -19.28 -9.87
N GLY A 386 11.41 -20.18 -10.87
CA GLY A 386 10.20 -20.67 -11.51
C GLY A 386 9.22 -21.36 -10.55
N THR A 387 9.75 -22.09 -9.54
CA THR A 387 8.91 -22.71 -8.50
C THR A 387 8.16 -21.68 -7.65
N LEU A 388 8.69 -20.48 -7.51
CA LEU A 388 8.09 -19.37 -6.75
C LEU A 388 7.21 -18.49 -7.64
N LEU A 389 7.70 -18.11 -8.82
CA LEU A 389 7.00 -17.20 -9.72
C LEU A 389 5.87 -17.88 -10.52
N LEU A 390 5.96 -19.20 -10.69
CA LEU A 390 4.94 -20.04 -11.32
C LEU A 390 4.51 -21.18 -10.35
N PRO A 391 3.93 -20.87 -9.18
CA PRO A 391 3.74 -21.84 -8.11
C PRO A 391 2.60 -22.84 -8.40
N ALA A 392 1.60 -22.48 -9.19
CA ALA A 392 0.43 -23.28 -9.48
C ALA A 392 0.16 -23.36 -10.98
N ALA A 393 -0.42 -24.49 -11.41
CA ALA A 393 -1.03 -24.62 -12.73
C ALA A 393 -2.47 -24.12 -12.67
N GLY A 394 -3.00 -23.62 -13.78
CA GLY A 394 -4.39 -23.19 -13.86
C GLY A 394 -4.62 -22.21 -14.98
N SER A 395 -5.80 -21.63 -14.98
CA SER A 395 -6.24 -20.65 -15.97
C SER A 395 -6.40 -19.29 -15.29
N PRO A 396 -5.29 -18.57 -15.04
CA PRO A 396 -5.33 -17.29 -14.31
C PRO A 396 -5.96 -16.19 -15.16
N ARG A 397 -6.66 -15.27 -14.50
CA ARG A 397 -7.13 -14.01 -15.12
C ARG A 397 -6.16 -12.87 -14.89
N SER A 398 -5.29 -12.98 -13.89
CA SER A 398 -4.25 -12.01 -13.63
C SER A 398 -2.94 -12.74 -13.38
N VAL A 399 -1.85 -12.26 -13.95
CA VAL A 399 -0.52 -12.87 -13.85
C VAL A 399 0.52 -11.91 -13.27
N ASP A 400 0.17 -10.64 -13.17
CA ASP A 400 1.03 -9.58 -12.63
C ASP A 400 0.97 -9.48 -11.11
N LEU A 401 -0.21 -9.67 -10.50
CA LEU A 401 -0.40 -9.43 -9.07
C LEU A 401 0.51 -10.28 -8.20
N TRP A 402 0.67 -11.56 -8.52
CA TRP A 402 1.48 -12.46 -7.71
C TRP A 402 2.91 -11.97 -7.49
N PRO A 403 3.71 -11.67 -8.54
CA PRO A 403 5.06 -11.14 -8.33
C PRO A 403 5.07 -9.77 -7.66
N ILE A 404 4.09 -8.91 -7.91
CA ILE A 404 4.04 -7.58 -7.28
C ILE A 404 3.80 -7.69 -5.77
N PHE A 405 2.81 -8.47 -5.35
CA PHE A 405 2.36 -8.52 -3.95
C PHE A 405 3.14 -9.53 -3.09
N HIS A 406 3.61 -10.64 -3.68
CA HIS A 406 4.17 -11.74 -2.88
C HIS A 406 5.67 -11.95 -3.00
N THR A 407 6.28 -11.54 -4.09
CA THR A 407 7.70 -11.80 -4.30
C THR A 407 8.52 -10.56 -4.58
N GLY A 408 7.88 -9.51 -5.08
CA GLY A 408 8.54 -8.43 -5.78
C GLY A 408 9.05 -8.88 -7.14
N VAL A 409 9.50 -7.95 -7.95
CA VAL A 409 9.91 -8.16 -9.34
C VAL A 409 11.43 -8.29 -9.42
N PRO A 410 11.99 -9.41 -9.92
CA PRO A 410 13.43 -9.57 -10.08
C PRO A 410 13.94 -8.82 -11.31
N ASN A 411 15.16 -8.28 -11.25
CA ASN A 411 15.86 -7.76 -12.44
C ASN A 411 16.50 -8.92 -13.23
N LEU A 412 15.68 -9.78 -13.80
CA LEU A 412 16.10 -10.93 -14.59
C LEU A 412 15.10 -11.17 -15.72
N ALA A 413 15.55 -11.67 -16.87
CA ALA A 413 14.63 -12.05 -17.95
C ALA A 413 13.53 -12.99 -17.42
N PRO A 414 12.27 -12.83 -17.81
CA PRO A 414 11.74 -11.87 -18.76
C PRO A 414 11.30 -10.52 -18.14
N TYR A 415 11.45 -10.32 -16.83
CA TYR A 415 10.96 -9.17 -16.05
C TYR A 415 11.79 -7.88 -16.29
N GLN A 416 12.07 -7.59 -17.56
CA GLN A 416 12.79 -6.42 -18.03
C GLN A 416 12.02 -5.81 -19.19
N LEU A 417 12.11 -4.49 -19.42
CA LEU A 417 11.37 -3.83 -20.49
C LEU A 417 11.69 -4.42 -21.86
N ALA A 418 10.72 -4.31 -22.78
CA ALA A 418 10.79 -4.88 -24.13
C ALA A 418 11.99 -4.37 -24.97
N THR A 419 12.55 -3.21 -24.62
CA THR A 419 13.72 -2.65 -25.30
C THR A 419 14.91 -3.62 -25.29
N GLY A 420 15.38 -4.02 -26.44
CA GLY A 420 16.50 -4.95 -26.63
C GLY A 420 16.11 -6.42 -26.76
N LYS A 421 14.86 -6.80 -26.53
CA LYS A 421 14.37 -8.17 -26.69
C LYS A 421 14.26 -8.61 -28.14
N ASN A 422 14.14 -7.69 -29.08
CA ASN A 422 14.08 -7.93 -30.53
C ASN A 422 13.00 -8.94 -30.95
N GLY A 423 11.83 -8.88 -30.29
CA GLY A 423 10.72 -9.77 -30.57
C GLY A 423 10.81 -11.16 -29.89
N ASP A 424 11.76 -11.38 -29.00
CA ASP A 424 11.77 -12.55 -28.12
C ASP A 424 11.31 -12.14 -26.71
N PRO A 425 10.08 -12.43 -26.31
CA PRO A 425 9.52 -11.98 -25.03
C PRO A 425 10.21 -12.58 -23.81
N LEU A 426 10.87 -13.72 -23.95
CA LEU A 426 11.59 -14.37 -22.86
C LEU A 426 13.07 -13.93 -22.77
N ALA A 427 13.56 -13.18 -23.75
CA ALA A 427 14.93 -12.66 -23.73
C ALA A 427 15.13 -11.60 -22.66
N ALA A 428 16.41 -11.35 -22.36
CA ALA A 428 16.82 -10.21 -21.56
C ALA A 428 16.53 -8.90 -22.32
N GLY A 429 15.90 -7.98 -21.62
CA GLY A 429 15.58 -6.64 -22.10
C GLY A 429 16.33 -5.55 -21.32
N LYS A 430 15.78 -4.33 -21.32
CA LYS A 430 16.32 -3.23 -20.54
C LYS A 430 16.06 -3.45 -19.05
N PRO A 431 17.10 -3.51 -18.19
CA PRO A 431 16.93 -3.54 -16.74
C PRO A 431 16.10 -2.34 -16.26
N PHE A 432 15.12 -2.61 -15.36
CA PHE A 432 14.13 -1.60 -15.03
C PHE A 432 13.76 -1.56 -13.56
N ILE A 433 13.44 -2.68 -12.95
CA ILE A 433 13.07 -2.79 -11.55
C ILE A 433 13.81 -3.97 -10.90
N ASN A 434 14.12 -3.84 -9.63
CA ASN A 434 14.52 -4.94 -8.77
C ASN A 434 14.09 -4.61 -7.34
N ASN A 435 12.93 -5.06 -6.95
CA ASN A 435 12.46 -5.06 -5.57
C ASN A 435 12.18 -6.48 -5.07
N PHE A 436 12.82 -7.48 -5.67
CA PHE A 436 12.63 -8.89 -5.38
C PHE A 436 13.12 -9.24 -3.98
N LEU A 437 12.20 -9.71 -3.13
CA LEU A 437 12.45 -10.19 -1.78
C LEU A 437 11.43 -11.32 -1.49
N PRO A 438 11.80 -12.58 -1.74
CA PRO A 438 10.86 -13.69 -1.82
C PRO A 438 10.54 -14.39 -0.49
N ASN A 439 11.06 -13.92 0.64
CA ASN A 439 10.88 -14.57 1.94
C ASN A 439 9.47 -14.53 2.49
N GLY A 440 8.74 -13.49 2.21
CA GLY A 440 7.39 -13.25 2.69
C GLY A 440 6.44 -12.98 1.56
N GLY A 441 5.16 -12.99 1.88
CA GLY A 441 4.09 -12.64 0.97
C GLY A 441 3.86 -11.13 0.88
N ASP A 442 2.72 -10.67 1.34
CA ASP A 442 2.27 -9.29 1.25
C ASP A 442 3.13 -8.32 2.06
N MET A 443 4.08 -7.69 1.40
CA MET A 443 4.97 -6.63 1.92
C MET A 443 5.12 -5.53 0.90
N LEU A 444 5.21 -4.29 1.36
CA LEU A 444 5.61 -3.16 0.51
C LEU A 444 7.14 -3.18 0.34
N ARG A 445 7.61 -3.52 -0.86
CA ARG A 445 9.04 -3.71 -1.16
C ARG A 445 9.64 -2.46 -1.77
N LEU A 446 10.80 -2.05 -1.26
CA LEU A 446 11.56 -0.88 -1.74
C LEU A 446 13.01 -1.26 -1.98
N ASN A 447 13.53 -0.96 -3.17
CA ASN A 447 14.96 -0.90 -3.40
C ASN A 447 15.48 0.51 -3.06
N MET A 448 16.17 0.62 -1.94
CA MET A 448 16.69 1.89 -1.40
C MET A 448 17.80 2.51 -2.27
N ALA A 449 18.38 1.78 -3.21
CA ALA A 449 19.41 2.29 -4.11
C ALA A 449 18.85 3.15 -5.24
N VAL A 450 17.55 3.00 -5.57
CA VAL A 450 16.91 3.80 -6.62
C VAL A 450 16.90 5.29 -6.23
N PRO A 451 17.37 6.18 -7.11
CA PRO A 451 17.34 7.62 -6.87
C PRO A 451 15.90 8.16 -6.78
N ILE A 452 15.75 9.27 -6.07
CA ILE A 452 14.47 9.97 -5.92
C ILE A 452 14.16 10.76 -7.19
N THR A 453 12.93 10.71 -7.66
CA THR A 453 12.38 11.66 -8.63
C THR A 453 11.96 12.92 -7.89
N PRO A 454 12.57 14.08 -8.15
CA PRO A 454 12.22 15.31 -7.44
C PRO A 454 10.74 15.70 -7.66
N ARG A 455 10.01 16.02 -6.57
CA ARG A 455 8.58 16.37 -6.64
C ARG A 455 8.28 17.61 -7.49
N ASN A 456 9.24 18.50 -7.65
CA ASN A 456 9.14 19.70 -8.51
C ASN A 456 9.64 19.47 -9.94
N SER A 457 10.02 18.25 -10.29
CA SER A 457 10.39 17.90 -11.65
C SER A 457 9.15 17.79 -12.55
N PRO A 458 9.17 18.29 -13.79
CA PRO A 458 8.09 18.06 -14.74
C PRO A 458 7.93 16.57 -15.15
N ALA A 459 8.94 15.74 -14.84
CA ALA A 459 8.90 14.30 -15.06
C ALA A 459 8.28 13.52 -13.88
N PHE A 460 7.97 14.17 -12.76
CA PHE A 460 7.30 13.52 -11.64
C PHE A 460 5.85 13.19 -12.01
N SER A 461 5.40 11.97 -11.70
CA SER A 461 4.04 11.51 -11.94
C SER A 461 3.51 10.68 -10.76
N SER A 462 2.22 10.79 -10.48
CA SER A 462 1.49 9.93 -9.55
C SER A 462 1.30 8.50 -10.09
N ASP A 463 1.54 8.27 -11.38
CA ASP A 463 1.43 6.95 -12.00
C ASP A 463 2.61 6.02 -11.64
N GLY A 464 3.49 6.45 -10.75
CA GLY A 464 4.57 5.64 -10.24
C GLY A 464 5.37 4.92 -11.32
N ILE A 465 5.53 3.60 -11.16
CA ILE A 465 6.29 2.78 -12.10
C ILE A 465 5.70 2.77 -13.52
N ILE A 466 4.40 2.99 -13.67
CA ILE A 466 3.74 3.05 -14.99
C ILE A 466 4.30 4.22 -15.81
N ALA A 467 4.47 5.40 -15.21
CA ALA A 467 5.07 6.54 -15.89
C ALA A 467 6.53 6.25 -16.33
N ALA A 468 7.28 5.55 -15.49
CA ALA A 468 8.62 5.13 -15.85
C ALA A 468 8.63 4.08 -16.97
N CYS A 469 7.65 3.14 -17.00
CA CYS A 469 7.46 2.20 -18.09
C CYS A 469 7.19 2.92 -19.41
N VAL A 470 6.23 3.85 -19.44
CA VAL A 470 5.88 4.63 -20.64
C VAL A 470 7.11 5.37 -21.15
N ALA A 471 7.84 6.09 -20.28
CA ALA A 471 9.06 6.78 -20.66
C ALA A 471 10.14 5.81 -21.18
N GLY A 472 10.34 4.68 -20.51
CA GLY A 472 11.30 3.66 -20.89
C GLY A 472 11.03 3.01 -22.24
N LEU A 473 9.77 2.96 -22.67
CA LEU A 473 9.34 2.36 -23.94
C LEU A 473 9.25 3.38 -25.08
N THR A 474 8.91 4.65 -24.80
CA THR A 474 8.55 5.63 -25.83
C THR A 474 9.52 6.78 -25.98
N ASP A 475 10.24 7.18 -24.92
CA ASP A 475 11.17 8.31 -24.98
C ASP A 475 12.53 7.87 -25.54
N PRO A 476 12.99 8.47 -26.65
CA PRO A 476 14.31 8.19 -27.24
C PRO A 476 15.48 8.31 -26.28
N MET A 477 15.36 9.11 -25.21
CA MET A 477 16.38 9.22 -24.17
C MET A 477 16.61 7.89 -23.45
N TYR A 478 15.56 7.09 -23.30
CA TYR A 478 15.58 5.85 -22.53
C TYR A 478 15.48 4.58 -23.39
N ASN A 479 14.77 4.60 -24.52
CA ASN A 479 14.57 3.41 -25.34
C ASN A 479 15.66 3.15 -26.39
N ALA A 480 16.58 4.10 -26.60
CA ALA A 480 17.66 3.95 -27.59
C ALA A 480 18.71 2.90 -27.21
N THR A 481 18.72 2.41 -25.98
CA THR A 481 19.67 1.40 -25.47
C THR A 481 19.00 0.49 -24.44
N ALA A 482 19.40 -0.77 -24.42
CA ALA A 482 19.01 -1.74 -23.38
C ALA A 482 19.85 -1.64 -22.11
N SER A 483 20.80 -0.68 -22.01
CA SER A 483 21.59 -0.50 -20.79
C SER A 483 20.75 0.08 -19.66
N LEU A 484 21.12 -0.26 -18.42
CA LEU A 484 20.50 0.32 -17.23
C LEU A 484 20.65 1.83 -17.21
N GLN A 485 19.56 2.53 -17.00
CA GLN A 485 19.48 3.97 -16.79
C GLN A 485 18.47 4.24 -15.68
N PHE A 486 18.67 5.30 -14.90
CA PHE A 486 17.60 5.83 -14.08
C PHE A 486 16.55 6.51 -14.98
N ILE A 487 15.31 6.08 -14.85
CA ILE A 487 14.14 6.67 -15.50
C ILE A 487 13.30 7.31 -14.40
N PRO A 488 12.86 8.57 -14.53
CA PRO A 488 12.02 9.21 -13.53
C PRO A 488 10.81 8.32 -13.16
N ASN A 489 10.46 8.34 -11.88
CA ASN A 489 9.42 7.52 -11.25
C ASN A 489 9.74 6.01 -11.07
N MET A 490 10.97 5.56 -11.30
CA MET A 490 11.41 4.23 -10.85
C MET A 490 11.36 4.08 -9.32
N ASP A 491 11.30 5.19 -8.57
CA ASP A 491 11.11 5.28 -7.11
C ASP A 491 9.64 5.31 -6.69
N GLY A 492 8.72 5.08 -7.61
CA GLY A 492 7.28 5.02 -7.35
C GLY A 492 6.75 3.60 -7.23
N PHE A 493 5.52 3.45 -6.72
CA PHE A 493 4.85 2.17 -6.54
C PHE A 493 4.87 1.31 -7.82
N PRO A 494 5.19 -0.01 -7.75
CA PRO A 494 5.39 -0.84 -6.56
C PRO A 494 6.83 -0.91 -6.01
N ASN A 495 7.74 -0.01 -6.39
CA ASN A 495 9.04 0.10 -5.75
C ASN A 495 8.96 1.07 -4.56
N GLY A 496 8.46 0.58 -3.43
CA GLY A 496 7.94 1.39 -2.35
C GLY A 496 6.57 2.00 -2.72
N ARG A 497 6.14 2.97 -1.93
CA ARG A 497 4.92 3.76 -2.16
C ARG A 497 5.16 5.18 -1.65
N ARG A 498 5.08 6.16 -2.55
CA ARG A 498 5.11 7.59 -2.21
C ARG A 498 3.71 8.05 -1.82
N LEU A 499 3.58 9.18 -1.12
CA LEU A 499 2.27 9.72 -0.74
C LEU A 499 1.40 10.09 -1.96
N GLU A 500 2.05 10.44 -3.06
CA GLU A 500 1.42 10.90 -4.29
C GLU A 500 1.09 9.78 -5.28
N ASP A 501 1.50 8.53 -5.02
CA ASP A 501 1.26 7.42 -5.95
C ASP A 501 -0.22 7.02 -5.99
N ASP A 502 -0.82 7.03 -7.17
CA ASP A 502 -2.17 6.53 -7.44
C ASP A 502 -2.15 4.99 -7.51
N VAL A 503 -2.11 4.39 -6.32
CA VAL A 503 -2.01 2.92 -6.21
C VAL A 503 -3.23 2.21 -6.77
N THR A 504 -4.40 2.80 -6.67
CA THR A 504 -5.65 2.21 -7.18
C THR A 504 -5.58 2.05 -8.69
N ARG A 505 -5.13 3.08 -9.40
CA ARG A 505 -4.90 3.04 -10.83
C ARG A 505 -3.84 2.01 -11.21
N ILE A 506 -2.69 2.04 -10.55
CA ILE A 506 -1.57 1.15 -10.86
C ILE A 506 -1.97 -0.32 -10.63
N GLU A 507 -2.71 -0.61 -9.56
CA GLU A 507 -3.18 -1.96 -9.27
C GLU A 507 -4.24 -2.47 -10.25
N LEU A 508 -5.16 -1.63 -10.68
CA LEU A 508 -6.12 -2.01 -11.72
C LEU A 508 -5.43 -2.34 -13.03
N GLN A 509 -4.40 -1.58 -13.40
CA GLN A 509 -3.57 -1.88 -14.56
C GLN A 509 -2.78 -3.18 -14.37
N ALA A 510 -2.30 -3.46 -13.16
CA ALA A 510 -1.66 -4.74 -12.84
C ALA A 510 -2.67 -5.91 -12.94
N VAL A 511 -3.90 -5.74 -12.46
CA VAL A 511 -4.97 -6.75 -12.65
C VAL A 511 -5.19 -7.04 -14.14
N SER A 512 -5.10 -6.03 -15.01
CA SER A 512 -5.25 -6.18 -16.45
C SER A 512 -4.02 -6.76 -17.19
N GLY A 513 -2.91 -7.02 -16.48
CA GLY A 513 -1.70 -7.59 -17.08
C GLY A 513 -0.76 -6.56 -17.73
N VAL A 514 -0.85 -5.30 -17.34
CA VAL A 514 -0.08 -4.19 -17.94
C VAL A 514 1.43 -4.36 -17.82
N ALA A 515 1.93 -4.93 -16.72
CA ALA A 515 3.36 -5.10 -16.52
C ALA A 515 3.94 -6.13 -17.49
N LEU A 516 3.27 -7.26 -17.70
CA LEU A 516 3.67 -8.25 -18.69
C LEU A 516 3.55 -7.72 -20.12
N ALA A 517 2.55 -6.89 -20.42
CA ALA A 517 2.46 -6.20 -21.69
C ALA A 517 3.66 -5.26 -21.89
N ALA A 518 4.05 -4.49 -20.88
CA ALA A 518 5.20 -3.57 -20.96
C ALA A 518 6.55 -4.30 -21.17
N ILE A 519 6.70 -5.51 -20.66
CA ILE A 519 7.87 -6.35 -20.95
C ILE A 519 7.75 -7.13 -22.26
N GLY A 520 6.62 -7.03 -22.96
CA GLY A 520 6.40 -7.68 -24.26
C GLY A 520 6.16 -9.19 -24.15
N LEU A 521 5.64 -9.69 -23.03
CA LEU A 521 5.33 -11.10 -22.85
C LEU A 521 4.02 -11.49 -23.51
N TRP A 522 3.01 -10.67 -23.39
CA TRP A 522 1.76 -10.90 -24.09
C TRP A 522 1.23 -9.60 -24.67
N TYR A 523 0.73 -9.71 -25.90
CA TYR A 523 0.32 -8.55 -26.61
C TYR A 523 -0.31 -8.97 -27.96
N ASP A 524 -1.46 -8.45 -28.33
CA ASP A 524 -2.21 -8.91 -29.51
C ASP A 524 -1.44 -8.78 -30.81
N ASP A 525 -0.56 -7.82 -30.93
CA ASP A 525 0.24 -7.57 -32.13
C ASP A 525 1.71 -8.01 -32.00
N TYR A 526 1.99 -8.89 -31.04
CA TYR A 526 3.31 -9.51 -30.91
C TYR A 526 3.69 -10.26 -32.21
N THR A 527 4.91 -10.02 -32.69
CA THR A 527 5.48 -10.69 -33.85
C THR A 527 6.75 -11.45 -33.46
N ALA A 528 6.71 -12.78 -33.55
CA ALA A 528 7.86 -13.62 -33.24
C ALA A 528 9.08 -13.25 -34.11
N GLY A 529 10.26 -13.02 -33.47
CA GLY A 529 11.49 -12.65 -34.14
C GLY A 529 11.52 -11.23 -34.72
N GLY A 530 10.46 -10.43 -34.50
CA GLY A 530 10.41 -9.02 -34.85
C GLY A 530 10.73 -8.10 -33.66
N PRO A 531 10.76 -6.79 -33.84
CA PRO A 531 10.79 -5.86 -32.73
C PRO A 531 9.47 -5.98 -31.95
N ASN A 532 9.51 -5.82 -30.62
CA ASN A 532 8.30 -5.67 -29.83
C ASN A 532 7.81 -4.23 -29.98
N PRO A 533 6.77 -3.97 -30.82
CA PRO A 533 6.30 -2.61 -30.97
C PRO A 533 5.58 -2.18 -29.69
N VAL A 534 5.75 -0.92 -29.35
CA VAL A 534 4.84 -0.26 -28.41
C VAL A 534 3.69 0.24 -29.24
N THR A 535 2.56 -0.45 -29.16
CA THR A 535 1.38 -0.07 -29.95
C THR A 535 0.55 0.97 -29.23
N GLN A 536 -0.40 1.55 -29.96
CA GLN A 536 -1.33 2.51 -29.37
C GLN A 536 -2.21 1.82 -28.31
N ASP A 537 -2.61 0.58 -28.55
CA ASP A 537 -3.45 -0.17 -27.60
C ASP A 537 -2.75 -0.38 -26.26
N LEU A 538 -1.45 -0.73 -26.24
CA LEU A 538 -0.67 -0.79 -25.00
C LEU A 538 -0.58 0.57 -24.33
N LEU A 539 -0.31 1.62 -25.08
CA LEU A 539 -0.24 2.98 -24.53
C LEU A 539 -1.58 3.41 -23.95
N ASP A 540 -2.69 3.07 -24.58
CA ASP A 540 -4.03 3.37 -24.10
C ASP A 540 -4.29 2.70 -22.75
N VAL A 541 -3.88 1.44 -22.58
CA VAL A 541 -3.98 0.74 -21.26
C VAL A 541 -3.04 1.37 -20.23
N LEU A 542 -1.77 1.60 -20.59
CA LEU A 542 -0.77 2.19 -19.66
C LEU A 542 -1.14 3.60 -19.20
N THR A 543 -1.83 4.37 -20.02
CA THR A 543 -2.20 5.76 -19.73
C THR A 543 -3.66 5.94 -19.32
N TYR A 544 -4.44 4.86 -19.32
CA TYR A 544 -5.85 4.93 -18.96
C TYR A 544 -6.05 5.34 -17.50
N ASN A 545 -6.84 6.36 -17.28
CA ASN A 545 -7.24 6.80 -15.95
C ASN A 545 -8.66 6.33 -15.65
N THR A 546 -8.81 5.40 -14.71
CA THR A 546 -10.11 4.90 -14.27
C THR A 546 -10.95 5.96 -13.56
N GLY A 547 -10.33 7.02 -13.03
CA GLY A 547 -10.98 8.01 -12.18
C GLY A 547 -11.38 7.47 -10.80
N MET A 548 -10.76 6.36 -10.35
CA MET A 548 -10.99 5.81 -9.01
C MET A 548 -10.33 6.62 -7.92
#